data_123c858bff9b85595562ed935dd48d05
#
_entry.id   123c858bff9b85595562ed935dd48d05
#
_cell.length_a   1.000
_cell.length_b   1.000
_cell.length_c   1.000
_cell.angle_alpha   90.00
_cell.angle_beta   90.00
_cell.angle_gamma   90.00
#
_symmetry.space_group_name_H-M   'P 1'
#
loop_
_entity.id
_entity.type
_entity.pdbx_description
1 polymer ?
#
loop_
_entity_poly.entity_id
_entity_poly.type
_entity_poly.pdbx_seq_one_letter_code
_entity_poly.pdbx_strand_id
1 'polypeptide(L)'
;MGLRNAMEMMLTGESISGKEAVEKGFANKCFSSENLEKEVLKIAEKVSRVPAELQAMNKRAVHRQMEVMGMRAGIRTGTEIQALAMHSKATRDHLKELSEGLTQALTKRDSKFGDYRTSKKKK
;
A
#
# COMPACT_ATOMS: atom_id res chain seq x y z
N MET A 1 -2.95 -8.06 -5.32
CA MET A 1 -2.53 -8.82 -4.11
C MET A 1 -3.68 -9.71 -3.67
N GLY A 2 -3.41 -10.97 -3.34
CA GLY A 2 -4.43 -11.90 -2.83
C GLY A 2 -4.68 -11.73 -1.33
N LEU A 3 -5.80 -12.29 -0.83
CA LEU A 3 -6.21 -12.20 0.58
C LEU A 3 -5.12 -12.69 1.56
N ARG A 4 -4.38 -13.74 1.23
CA ARG A 4 -3.31 -14.27 2.09
C ARG A 4 -2.20 -13.26 2.31
N ASN A 5 -1.68 -12.67 1.24
CA ASN A 5 -0.62 -11.66 1.33
C ASN A 5 -1.10 -10.39 2.05
N ALA A 6 -2.36 -9.99 1.80
CA ALA A 6 -2.95 -8.85 2.51
C ALA A 6 -3.06 -9.12 4.02
N MET A 7 -3.53 -10.31 4.40
CA MET A 7 -3.65 -10.71 5.80
C MET A 7 -2.29 -10.78 6.49
N GLU A 8 -1.28 -11.38 5.85
CA GLU A 8 0.09 -11.44 6.36
C GLU A 8 0.62 -10.02 6.66
N MET A 9 0.53 -9.10 5.70
CA MET A 9 0.99 -7.73 5.88
C MET A 9 0.24 -6.99 7.00
N MET A 10 -1.06 -7.19 7.11
CA MET A 10 -1.86 -6.54 8.16
C MET A 10 -1.54 -7.08 9.56
N LEU A 11 -1.25 -8.37 9.69
CA LEU A 11 -0.98 -9.01 10.99
C LEU A 11 0.47 -8.83 11.44
N THR A 12 1.44 -8.86 10.50
CA THR A 12 2.86 -8.72 10.83
C THR A 12 3.29 -7.26 10.94
N GLY A 13 2.63 -6.34 10.21
CA GLY A 13 3.05 -4.94 10.13
C GLY A 13 4.39 -4.74 9.43
N GLU A 14 4.94 -5.75 8.76
CA GLU A 14 6.23 -5.68 8.08
C GLU A 14 6.20 -4.77 6.86
N SER A 15 7.30 -4.04 6.66
CA SER A 15 7.53 -3.26 5.44
C SER A 15 7.97 -4.18 4.30
N ILE A 16 7.47 -3.92 3.10
CA ILE A 16 7.89 -4.64 1.89
C ILE A 16 8.68 -3.72 0.96
N SER A 17 9.66 -4.27 0.27
CA SER A 17 10.40 -3.58 -0.79
C SER A 17 9.54 -3.46 -2.06
N GLY A 18 9.95 -2.57 -3.00
CA GLY A 18 9.28 -2.47 -4.30
C GLY A 18 9.31 -3.77 -5.12
N LYS A 19 10.35 -4.59 -4.98
CA LYS A 19 10.43 -5.91 -5.64
C LYS A 19 9.41 -6.88 -5.05
N GLU A 20 9.38 -7.00 -3.72
CA GLU A 20 8.40 -7.83 -3.01
C GLU A 20 6.95 -7.37 -3.27
N ALA A 21 6.73 -6.06 -3.42
CA ALA A 21 5.44 -5.52 -3.80
C ALA A 21 4.97 -6.00 -5.17
N VAL A 22 5.89 -6.16 -6.13
CA VAL A 22 5.60 -6.76 -7.44
C VAL A 22 5.31 -8.26 -7.30
N GLU A 23 6.15 -8.99 -6.59
CA GLU A 23 5.99 -10.44 -6.36
C GLU A 23 4.66 -10.78 -5.66
N LYS A 24 4.29 -9.97 -4.66
CA LYS A 24 3.02 -10.11 -3.93
C LYS A 24 1.80 -9.57 -4.71
N GLY A 25 1.99 -9.00 -5.90
CA GLY A 25 0.92 -8.43 -6.73
C GLY A 25 0.29 -7.15 -6.15
N PHE A 26 1.05 -6.39 -5.35
CA PHE A 26 0.67 -5.08 -4.86
C PHE A 26 1.04 -3.96 -5.83
N ALA A 27 2.19 -4.09 -6.50
CA ALA A 27 2.64 -3.18 -7.56
C ALA A 27 2.78 -3.92 -8.89
N ASN A 28 2.57 -3.22 -9.99
CA ASN A 28 2.73 -3.79 -11.33
C ASN A 28 4.19 -3.91 -11.74
N LYS A 29 5.05 -2.97 -11.32
CA LYS A 29 6.47 -2.89 -11.65
C LYS A 29 7.25 -2.17 -10.56
N CYS A 30 8.55 -2.44 -10.53
CA CYS A 30 9.51 -1.78 -9.66
C CYS A 30 10.70 -1.33 -10.48
N PHE A 31 11.11 -0.08 -10.31
CA PHE A 31 12.26 0.53 -10.98
C PHE A 31 13.22 1.15 -9.95
N SER A 32 14.46 1.39 -10.34
CA SER A 32 15.36 2.20 -9.52
C SER A 32 14.90 3.66 -9.49
N SER A 33 15.26 4.38 -8.44
CA SER A 33 14.85 5.78 -8.27
C SER A 33 15.26 6.66 -9.46
N GLU A 34 16.44 6.41 -10.02
CA GLU A 34 16.98 7.17 -11.15
C GLU A 34 16.20 6.93 -12.45
N ASN A 35 15.57 5.75 -12.59
CA ASN A 35 14.86 5.36 -13.80
C ASN A 35 13.34 5.42 -13.67
N LEU A 36 12.82 5.68 -12.47
CA LEU A 36 11.39 5.61 -12.18
C LEU A 36 10.56 6.48 -13.13
N GLU A 37 10.88 7.77 -13.22
CA GLU A 37 10.14 8.71 -14.06
C GLU A 37 10.18 8.30 -15.54
N LYS A 38 11.36 8.01 -16.07
CA LYS A 38 11.54 7.59 -17.47
C LYS A 38 10.72 6.35 -17.81
N GLU A 39 10.73 5.33 -16.94
CA GLU A 39 10.02 4.08 -17.19
C GLU A 39 8.49 4.24 -17.02
N VAL A 40 8.06 5.10 -16.09
CA VAL A 40 6.64 5.43 -15.94
C VAL A 40 6.13 6.20 -17.15
N LEU A 41 6.88 7.16 -17.68
CA LEU A 41 6.51 7.91 -18.89
C LEU A 41 6.37 6.99 -20.11
N LYS A 42 7.26 6.01 -20.28
CA LYS A 42 7.12 5.01 -21.35
C LYS A 42 5.81 4.18 -21.22
N ILE A 43 5.40 3.89 -20.01
CA ILE A 43 4.13 3.19 -19.78
C ILE A 43 2.96 4.13 -20.10
N ALA A 44 3.03 5.39 -19.66
CA ALA A 44 2.02 6.40 -19.94
C ALA A 44 1.85 6.63 -21.47
N GLU A 45 2.94 6.67 -22.22
CA GLU A 45 2.90 6.73 -23.69
C GLU A 45 2.18 5.52 -24.30
N LYS A 46 2.42 4.31 -23.81
CA LYS A 46 1.68 3.13 -24.27
C LYS A 46 0.19 3.24 -24.00
N VAL A 47 -0.16 3.73 -22.83
CA VAL A 47 -1.55 3.96 -22.45
C VAL A 47 -2.19 5.03 -23.33
N SER A 48 -1.48 6.13 -23.64
CA SER A 48 -2.00 7.23 -24.46
C SER A 48 -2.31 6.85 -25.91
N ARG A 49 -1.74 5.75 -26.40
CA ARG A 49 -2.04 5.22 -27.76
C ARG A 49 -3.42 4.58 -27.86
N VAL A 50 -4.04 4.25 -26.75
CA VAL A 50 -5.40 3.69 -26.75
C VAL A 50 -6.39 4.86 -26.78
N PRO A 51 -7.40 4.87 -27.67
CA PRO A 51 -8.42 5.92 -27.71
C PRO A 51 -9.06 6.15 -26.35
N ALA A 52 -9.21 7.42 -25.95
CA ALA A 52 -9.69 7.80 -24.62
C ALA A 52 -11.05 7.20 -24.27
N GLU A 53 -11.93 7.10 -25.25
CA GLU A 53 -13.26 6.49 -25.10
C GLU A 53 -13.18 5.01 -24.72
N LEU A 54 -12.29 4.25 -25.38
CA LEU A 54 -12.06 2.83 -25.06
C LEU A 54 -11.42 2.66 -23.68
N GLN A 55 -10.48 3.54 -23.33
CA GLN A 55 -9.91 3.54 -21.98
C GLN A 55 -10.98 3.78 -20.91
N ALA A 56 -11.86 4.76 -21.15
CA ALA A 56 -12.96 5.06 -20.22
C ALA A 56 -13.90 3.87 -20.06
N MET A 57 -14.23 3.18 -21.15
CA MET A 57 -15.05 1.97 -21.12
C MET A 57 -14.40 0.82 -20.38
N ASN A 58 -13.10 0.56 -20.65
CA ASN A 58 -12.34 -0.47 -19.97
C ASN A 58 -12.23 -0.21 -18.46
N LYS A 59 -11.92 1.02 -18.06
CA LYS A 59 -11.91 1.41 -16.64
C LYS A 59 -13.28 1.20 -15.99
N ARG A 60 -14.36 1.60 -16.67
CA ARG A 60 -15.73 1.42 -16.16
C ARG A 60 -16.06 -0.07 -15.98
N ALA A 61 -15.67 -0.94 -16.93
CA ALA A 61 -15.90 -2.37 -16.82
C ALA A 61 -15.19 -2.96 -15.59
N VAL A 62 -13.90 -2.64 -15.40
CA VAL A 62 -13.12 -3.08 -14.23
C VAL A 62 -13.72 -2.55 -12.93
N HIS A 63 -14.08 -1.26 -12.86
CA HIS A 63 -14.68 -0.67 -11.66
C HIS A 63 -16.01 -1.34 -11.30
N ARG A 64 -16.87 -1.62 -12.27
CA ARG A 64 -18.11 -2.36 -12.03
C ARG A 64 -17.85 -3.76 -11.47
N GLN A 65 -16.85 -4.46 -12.00
CA GLN A 65 -16.46 -5.76 -11.44
C GLN A 65 -15.98 -5.64 -10.00
N MET A 66 -15.19 -4.61 -9.68
CA MET A 66 -14.75 -4.34 -8.29
C MET A 66 -15.92 -4.04 -7.35
N GLU A 67 -16.96 -3.35 -7.83
CA GLU A 67 -18.19 -3.11 -7.07
C GLU A 67 -18.91 -4.43 -6.73
N VAL A 68 -19.05 -5.34 -7.71
CA VAL A 68 -19.65 -6.66 -7.51
C VAL A 68 -18.84 -7.50 -6.52
N MET A 69 -17.51 -7.34 -6.51
CA MET A 69 -16.61 -8.00 -5.55
C MET A 69 -16.69 -7.38 -4.15
N GLY A 70 -17.50 -6.36 -3.92
CA GLY A 70 -17.72 -5.77 -2.60
C GLY A 70 -16.71 -4.69 -2.21
N MET A 71 -16.01 -4.07 -3.16
CA MET A 71 -14.97 -3.08 -2.88
C MET A 71 -15.46 -1.95 -1.98
N ARG A 72 -16.64 -1.36 -2.25
CA ARG A 72 -17.21 -0.29 -1.42
C ARG A 72 -17.56 -0.76 0.00
N ALA A 73 -18.13 -1.95 0.12
CA ALA A 73 -18.41 -2.55 1.41
C ALA A 73 -17.12 -2.75 2.22
N GLY A 74 -16.07 -3.26 1.58
CA GLY A 74 -14.76 -3.44 2.20
C GLY A 74 -14.14 -2.11 2.68
N ILE A 75 -14.17 -1.07 1.88
CA ILE A 75 -13.68 0.27 2.26
C ILE A 75 -14.46 0.82 3.45
N ARG A 76 -15.80 0.73 3.42
CA ARG A 76 -16.65 1.18 4.53
C ARG A 76 -16.34 0.43 5.81
N THR A 77 -16.30 -0.90 5.76
CA THR A 77 -15.95 -1.74 6.92
C THR A 77 -14.56 -1.40 7.45
N GLY A 78 -13.57 -1.21 6.59
CA GLY A 78 -12.23 -0.79 6.98
C GLY A 78 -12.24 0.55 7.73
N THR A 79 -13.03 1.53 7.26
CA THR A 79 -13.18 2.84 7.92
C THR A 79 -13.85 2.70 9.29
N GLU A 80 -14.90 1.89 9.41
CA GLU A 80 -15.59 1.63 10.67
C GLU A 80 -14.69 0.94 11.70
N ILE A 81 -13.94 -0.08 11.27
CA ILE A 81 -12.97 -0.77 12.13
C ILE A 81 -11.85 0.18 12.56
N GLN A 82 -11.34 1.01 11.65
CA GLN A 82 -10.35 2.02 11.97
C GLN A 82 -10.86 3.02 13.03
N ALA A 83 -12.10 3.48 12.90
CA ALA A 83 -12.72 4.36 13.89
C ALA A 83 -12.81 3.69 15.27
N LEU A 84 -13.19 2.42 15.32
CA LEU A 84 -13.21 1.64 16.56
C LEU A 84 -11.80 1.47 17.15
N ALA A 85 -10.80 1.21 16.32
CA ALA A 85 -9.41 1.06 16.75
C ALA A 85 -8.86 2.32 17.42
N MET A 86 -9.33 3.52 17.04
CA MET A 86 -8.95 4.80 17.68
C MET A 86 -9.30 4.84 19.17
N HIS A 87 -10.29 4.06 19.61
CA HIS A 87 -10.68 3.97 21.03
C HIS A 87 -9.85 2.95 21.82
N SER A 88 -8.97 2.19 21.17
CA SER A 88 -8.10 1.23 21.86
C SER A 88 -7.03 1.97 22.69
N LYS A 89 -6.62 1.35 23.80
CA LYS A 89 -5.53 1.88 24.62
C LYS A 89 -4.23 1.98 23.82
N ALA A 90 -3.91 0.95 23.04
CA ALA A 90 -2.70 0.91 22.24
C ALA A 90 -2.60 2.07 21.24
N THR A 91 -3.72 2.39 20.56
CA THR A 91 -3.75 3.52 19.62
C THR A 91 -3.60 4.86 20.36
N ARG A 92 -4.28 5.06 21.48
CA ARG A 92 -4.16 6.30 22.26
C ARG A 92 -2.73 6.50 22.78
N ASP A 93 -2.09 5.44 23.30
CA ASP A 93 -0.71 5.50 23.77
C ASP A 93 0.24 5.86 22.62
N HIS A 94 0.05 5.26 21.43
CA HIS A 94 0.85 5.60 20.24
C HIS A 94 0.64 7.03 19.76
N LEU A 95 -0.59 7.54 19.75
CA LEU A 95 -0.88 8.93 19.39
C LEU A 95 -0.20 9.91 20.34
N LYS A 96 -0.15 9.59 21.64
CA LYS A 96 0.58 10.39 22.63
C LYS A 96 2.09 10.40 22.31
N GLU A 97 2.70 9.23 22.05
CA GLU A 97 4.10 9.15 21.63
C GLU A 97 4.37 9.97 20.36
N LEU A 98 3.47 9.94 19.38
CA LEU A 98 3.58 10.75 18.15
C LEU A 98 3.57 12.26 18.44
N SER A 99 2.76 12.72 19.40
CA SER A 99 2.71 14.14 19.79
C SER A 99 3.96 14.61 20.53
N GLU A 100 4.67 13.70 21.20
CA GLU A 100 5.93 13.96 21.88
C GLU A 100 7.14 13.98 20.92
N GLY A 101 7.09 13.21 19.82
CA GLY A 101 8.15 13.19 18.81
C GLY A 101 7.91 12.21 17.68
N LEU A 102 7.52 12.74 16.53
CA LEU A 102 7.14 11.95 15.35
C LEU A 102 8.22 10.92 14.94
N THR A 103 9.45 11.36 14.76
CA THR A 103 10.54 10.50 14.29
C THR A 103 10.86 9.39 15.27
N GLN A 104 10.89 9.70 16.58
CA GLN A 104 11.18 8.72 17.63
C GLN A 104 10.06 7.67 17.73
N ALA A 105 8.80 8.11 17.71
CA ALA A 105 7.65 7.22 17.79
C ALA A 105 7.59 6.27 16.59
N LEU A 106 7.84 6.77 15.38
CA LEU A 106 7.90 5.95 14.17
C LEU A 106 9.06 4.95 14.21
N THR A 107 10.25 5.38 14.59
CA THR A 107 11.43 4.50 14.73
C THR A 107 11.17 3.39 15.76
N LYS A 108 10.60 3.73 16.92
CA LYS A 108 10.23 2.77 17.98
C LYS A 108 9.21 1.75 17.47
N ARG A 109 8.21 2.20 16.71
CA ARG A 109 7.21 1.32 16.10
C ARG A 109 7.87 0.37 15.10
N ASP A 110 8.59 0.92 14.12
CA ASP A 110 9.13 0.18 12.98
C ASP A 110 10.25 -0.79 13.40
N SER A 111 10.99 -0.50 14.48
CA SER A 111 12.02 -1.39 15.02
C SER A 111 11.48 -2.77 15.45
N LYS A 112 10.18 -2.86 15.75
CA LYS A 112 9.54 -4.12 16.15
C LYS A 112 9.13 -5.00 14.95
N PHE A 113 8.96 -4.40 13.77
CA PHE A 113 8.38 -5.05 12.59
C PHE A 113 9.39 -5.31 11.47
N GLY A 114 10.65 -4.93 11.67
CA GLY A 114 11.67 -5.03 10.63
C GLY A 114 11.47 -3.99 9.51
N ASP A 115 12.50 -3.23 9.23
CA ASP A 115 12.50 -2.28 8.12
C ASP A 115 13.38 -2.83 7.00
N TYR A 116 12.82 -3.06 5.81
CA TYR A 116 13.57 -3.53 4.64
C TYR A 116 14.78 -2.63 4.29
N ARG A 117 14.76 -1.36 4.71
CA ARG A 117 15.86 -0.41 4.53
C ARG A 117 17.07 -0.76 5.40
N THR A 118 16.87 -1.40 6.53
CA THR A 118 17.93 -1.79 7.45
C THR A 118 18.58 -3.12 7.08
N SER A 119 17.86 -4.01 6.39
CA SER A 119 18.38 -5.33 5.95
C SER A 119 19.49 -5.22 4.89
N LYS A 120 19.58 -4.11 4.15
CA LYS A 120 20.62 -3.85 3.14
C LYS A 120 22.01 -3.51 3.72
N LYS A 121 22.13 -3.29 5.03
CA LYS A 121 23.42 -2.99 5.67
C LYS A 121 24.20 -4.24 6.13
N LYS A 122 23.67 -5.45 5.87
CA LYS A 122 24.28 -6.73 6.28
C LYS A 122 24.70 -7.62 5.12
N LYS A 123 25.10 -7.04 3.97
CA LYS A 123 25.81 -7.78 2.91
C LYS A 123 26.98 -6.95 2.38
#